data_0d0674ddabc36819062659b018091fed
#
_entry.id   0d0674ddabc36819062659b018091fed
#
_cell.length_a   1.000
_cell.length_b   1.000
_cell.length_c   1.000
_cell.angle_alpha   90.00
_cell.angle_beta   90.00
_cell.angle_gamma   90.00
#
_symmetry.space_group_name_H-M   'P 1'
#
loop_
_entity.id
_entity.type
_entity.pdbx_description
1 polymer ?
#
loop_
_entity_poly.entity_id
_entity_poly.type
_entity_poly.pdbx_seq_one_letter_code
_entity_poly.pdbx_strand_id
1 'polypeptide(L)'
;MKNKIIITLIVIISILGYSCGDKDEDTTVKKPIVEGFYTNLHAPEGGDFVKLKFIADISTPEALITNSENNWDIAFRGTMIIVNGGVKTGSGNEPERALISSISSYIDILNMNFNDVTISPDLVNEENWDKAGQPKIPNISGQGWFEDDGTYITPLKDKTIVLRTTDNYYVKIGMYSYYKDALPETTDDPAYYSFKYSFNPNYGISTLDD
;
A
#
# COMPACT_ATOMS: atom_id res chain seq x y z
N MET A 1 -80.92 21.62 44.25
CA MET A 1 -79.66 22.35 44.25
C MET A 1 -78.56 21.28 43.97
N LYS A 2 -77.97 21.32 42.76
CA LYS A 2 -76.95 20.31 42.31
C LYS A 2 -75.59 20.97 42.37
N ASN A 3 -74.76 20.51 43.25
CA ASN A 3 -73.33 20.92 43.31
C ASN A 3 -72.54 20.34 42.16
N LYS A 4 -71.96 21.19 41.33
CA LYS A 4 -71.00 20.80 40.34
C LYS A 4 -69.57 20.85 40.94
N ILE A 5 -68.97 19.70 41.05
CA ILE A 5 -67.53 19.58 41.41
C ILE A 5 -66.72 19.80 40.10
N ILE A 6 -65.92 20.86 40.09
CA ILE A 6 -64.95 21.12 39.02
C ILE A 6 -63.64 20.44 39.40
N ILE A 7 -63.27 19.41 38.63
CA ILE A 7 -61.95 18.75 38.79
C ILE A 7 -61.00 19.47 37.85
N THR A 8 -60.07 20.22 38.45
CA THR A 8 -58.96 20.85 37.70
C THR A 8 -57.89 19.80 37.49
N LEU A 9 -57.73 19.41 36.20
CA LEU A 9 -56.69 18.48 35.80
C LEU A 9 -55.38 19.28 35.63
N ILE A 10 -54.42 19.09 36.54
CA ILE A 10 -53.06 19.63 36.42
C ILE A 10 -52.27 18.68 35.53
N VAL A 11 -51.99 19.12 34.28
CA VAL A 11 -51.08 18.43 33.37
C VAL A 11 -49.64 18.81 33.77
N ILE A 12 -48.91 17.90 34.39
CA ILE A 12 -47.47 18.04 34.62
C ILE A 12 -46.79 17.64 33.32
N ILE A 13 -46.29 18.60 32.56
CA ILE A 13 -45.40 18.37 31.39
C ILE A 13 -44.02 18.10 31.95
N SER A 14 -43.62 16.82 32.04
CA SER A 14 -42.26 16.44 32.26
C SER A 14 -41.45 16.69 31.00
N ILE A 15 -40.64 17.73 31.05
CA ILE A 15 -39.61 17.98 29.99
C ILE A 15 -38.52 16.92 30.19
N LEU A 16 -38.63 15.86 29.40
CA LEU A 16 -37.51 14.95 29.24
C LEU A 16 -36.39 15.72 28.50
N GLY A 17 -35.39 16.17 29.22
CA GLY A 17 -34.15 16.66 28.66
C GLY A 17 -33.53 15.54 27.80
N TYR A 18 -33.57 15.70 26.49
CA TYR A 18 -32.68 14.94 25.62
C TYR A 18 -31.26 15.41 25.94
N SER A 19 -30.56 14.63 26.76
CA SER A 19 -29.11 14.66 26.81
C SER A 19 -28.65 14.35 25.41
N CYS A 20 -28.06 15.33 24.75
CA CYS A 20 -27.28 15.12 23.54
C CYS A 20 -26.12 14.22 24.00
N GLY A 21 -26.20 12.95 23.67
CA GLY A 21 -25.08 12.03 23.91
C GLY A 21 -23.89 12.60 23.16
N ASP A 22 -22.82 12.83 23.92
CA ASP A 22 -21.49 13.00 23.36
C ASP A 22 -21.31 11.89 22.33
N LYS A 23 -21.01 12.28 21.08
CA LYS A 23 -20.50 11.31 20.12
C LYS A 23 -19.24 10.80 20.78
N ASP A 24 -19.24 9.53 21.14
CA ASP A 24 -18.02 8.82 21.45
C ASP A 24 -17.10 9.11 20.26
N GLU A 25 -16.09 9.94 20.47
CA GLU A 25 -14.95 9.97 19.57
C GLU A 25 -14.46 8.54 19.54
N ASP A 26 -14.66 7.89 18.40
CA ASP A 26 -14.06 6.59 18.13
C ASP A 26 -12.53 6.79 18.22
N THR A 27 -12.00 6.65 19.40
CA THR A 27 -10.58 6.67 19.68
C THR A 27 -10.02 5.34 19.18
N THR A 28 -10.07 5.13 17.86
CA THR A 28 -9.29 4.06 17.24
C THR A 28 -7.83 4.37 17.58
N VAL A 29 -7.27 3.54 18.45
CA VAL A 29 -5.87 3.68 18.85
C VAL A 29 -5.02 3.57 17.59
N LYS A 30 -4.37 4.67 17.23
CA LYS A 30 -3.45 4.70 16.07
C LYS A 30 -2.38 3.63 16.29
N LYS A 31 -2.28 2.68 15.37
CA LYS A 31 -1.22 1.67 15.35
C LYS A 31 0.10 2.34 14.93
N PRO A 32 1.24 1.95 15.51
CA PRO A 32 2.54 2.46 15.06
C PRO A 32 2.82 2.08 13.61
N ILE A 33 3.60 2.90 12.93
CA ILE A 33 4.14 2.58 11.61
C ILE A 33 5.14 1.43 11.76
N VAL A 34 5.10 0.48 10.85
CA VAL A 34 5.95 -0.72 10.89
C VAL A 34 7.06 -0.59 9.87
N GLU A 35 8.28 -0.55 10.34
CA GLU A 35 9.46 -0.67 9.49
C GLU A 35 9.86 -2.14 9.35
N GLY A 36 10.17 -2.56 8.13
CA GLY A 36 10.61 -3.91 7.83
C GLY A 36 11.68 -3.95 6.75
N PHE A 37 12.35 -5.11 6.69
CA PHE A 37 13.31 -5.41 5.65
C PHE A 37 13.00 -6.79 5.06
N TYR A 38 12.71 -6.81 3.76
CA TYR A 38 12.46 -8.04 3.02
C TYR A 38 13.75 -8.48 2.34
N THR A 39 14.09 -9.76 2.44
CA THR A 39 15.30 -10.32 1.83
C THR A 39 14.97 -11.49 0.92
N ASN A 40 15.72 -11.58 -0.18
CA ASN A 40 15.68 -12.75 -1.07
C ASN A 40 14.30 -13.06 -1.66
N LEU A 41 13.53 -12.03 -2.04
CA LEU A 41 12.35 -12.24 -2.87
C LEU A 41 12.79 -12.69 -4.26
N HIS A 42 12.77 -13.99 -4.52
CA HIS A 42 13.22 -14.54 -5.80
C HIS A 42 12.13 -14.42 -6.87
N ALA A 43 12.34 -13.55 -7.83
CA ALA A 43 11.41 -13.23 -8.91
C ALA A 43 12.12 -13.24 -10.29
N PRO A 44 12.53 -14.43 -10.81
CA PRO A 44 13.31 -14.55 -12.04
C PRO A 44 12.53 -14.09 -13.28
N GLU A 45 13.22 -13.58 -14.29
CA GLU A 45 12.63 -13.06 -15.52
C GLU A 45 11.80 -14.11 -16.28
N GLY A 46 12.26 -15.36 -16.32
CA GLY A 46 11.57 -16.47 -17.00
C GLY A 46 10.46 -17.11 -16.19
N GLY A 47 10.19 -16.63 -14.96
CA GLY A 47 9.18 -17.16 -14.04
C GLY A 47 7.85 -16.43 -14.10
N ASP A 48 6.94 -16.81 -13.20
CA ASP A 48 5.72 -16.08 -12.91
C ASP A 48 6.03 -14.84 -12.06
N PHE A 49 5.13 -13.86 -12.07
CA PHE A 49 5.21 -12.73 -11.16
C PHE A 49 5.05 -13.17 -9.70
N VAL A 50 5.98 -12.79 -8.86
CA VAL A 50 5.91 -13.00 -7.41
C VAL A 50 5.12 -11.85 -6.80
N LYS A 51 3.95 -12.16 -6.26
CA LYS A 51 2.98 -11.20 -5.73
C LYS A 51 3.18 -11.01 -4.23
N LEU A 52 3.16 -9.77 -3.77
CA LEU A 52 3.15 -9.41 -2.35
C LEU A 52 1.82 -8.77 -1.96
N LYS A 53 1.42 -9.06 -0.72
CA LYS A 53 0.31 -8.44 0.00
C LYS A 53 0.81 -7.85 1.31
N PHE A 54 0.46 -6.60 1.59
CA PHE A 54 0.70 -5.96 2.90
C PHE A 54 -0.52 -6.18 3.80
N ILE A 55 -0.30 -6.78 4.96
CA ILE A 55 -1.38 -7.21 5.88
C ILE A 55 -1.28 -6.43 7.18
N ALA A 56 -2.35 -5.71 7.53
CA ALA A 56 -2.44 -4.86 8.72
C ALA A 56 -3.19 -5.52 9.90
N ASP A 57 -3.98 -6.56 9.65
CA ASP A 57 -4.90 -7.16 10.64
C ASP A 57 -4.29 -8.26 11.50
N ILE A 58 -2.97 -8.33 11.53
CA ILE A 58 -2.24 -9.30 12.35
C ILE A 58 -1.45 -8.57 13.45
N SER A 59 -1.02 -9.32 14.45
CA SER A 59 -0.25 -8.78 15.59
C SER A 59 1.07 -8.13 15.16
N THR A 60 1.61 -8.56 14.02
CA THR A 60 2.80 -7.98 13.40
C THR A 60 2.48 -7.70 11.93
N PRO A 61 2.10 -6.46 11.58
CA PRO A 61 1.85 -6.10 10.19
C PRO A 61 3.09 -6.34 9.32
N GLU A 62 2.92 -6.98 8.16
CA GLU A 62 4.04 -7.37 7.30
C GLU A 62 3.68 -7.49 5.81
N ALA A 63 4.70 -7.65 4.97
CA ALA A 63 4.58 -8.00 3.56
C ALA A 63 4.71 -9.51 3.39
N LEU A 64 3.71 -10.16 2.80
CA LEU A 64 3.67 -11.61 2.58
C LEU A 64 3.57 -11.95 1.09
N ILE A 65 4.25 -13.02 0.67
CA ILE A 65 4.01 -13.62 -0.64
C ILE A 65 2.61 -14.22 -0.65
N THR A 66 1.86 -13.95 -1.72
CA THR A 66 0.52 -14.48 -1.92
C THR A 66 0.38 -15.18 -3.27
N ASN A 67 -0.36 -16.29 -3.28
CA ASN A 67 -0.77 -16.98 -4.50
C ASN A 67 -2.17 -16.54 -4.98
N SER A 68 -2.82 -15.63 -4.27
CA SER A 68 -4.14 -15.13 -4.65
C SER A 68 -4.12 -14.53 -6.06
N GLU A 69 -5.13 -14.81 -6.87
CA GLU A 69 -5.28 -14.22 -8.19
C GLU A 69 -5.60 -12.73 -8.12
N ASN A 70 -6.42 -12.32 -7.15
CA ASN A 70 -6.99 -10.97 -7.08
C ASN A 70 -6.57 -10.18 -5.82
N ASN A 71 -6.09 -10.85 -4.77
CA ASN A 71 -5.73 -10.21 -3.50
C ASN A 71 -4.21 -10.11 -3.34
N TRP A 72 -3.63 -9.13 -4.02
CA TRP A 72 -2.22 -8.76 -3.96
C TRP A 72 -2.08 -7.25 -4.19
N ASP A 73 -0.95 -6.67 -3.84
CA ASP A 73 -0.74 -5.23 -3.93
C ASP A 73 0.28 -4.85 -4.99
N ILE A 74 1.42 -5.52 -5.01
CA ILE A 74 2.58 -5.28 -5.87
C ILE A 74 3.16 -6.62 -6.30
N ALA A 75 3.74 -6.71 -7.50
CA ALA A 75 4.39 -7.93 -7.95
C ALA A 75 5.66 -7.66 -8.75
N PHE A 76 6.56 -8.65 -8.75
CA PHE A 76 7.92 -8.56 -9.25
C PHE A 76 8.22 -9.69 -10.23
N ARG A 77 8.95 -9.40 -11.31
CA ARG A 77 9.55 -10.38 -12.21
C ARG A 77 10.72 -9.78 -12.97
N GLY A 78 11.90 -10.41 -12.95
CA GLY A 78 13.12 -9.82 -13.51
C GLY A 78 13.35 -8.46 -12.89
N THR A 79 13.45 -7.40 -13.68
CA THR A 79 13.53 -6.00 -13.21
C THR A 79 12.18 -5.29 -13.15
N MET A 80 11.11 -5.97 -13.59
CA MET A 80 9.77 -5.39 -13.71
C MET A 80 9.04 -5.41 -12.38
N ILE A 81 8.42 -4.27 -12.05
CA ILE A 81 7.49 -4.10 -10.93
C ILE A 81 6.15 -3.67 -11.48
N ILE A 82 5.08 -4.32 -11.03
CA ILE A 82 3.70 -4.05 -11.45
C ILE A 82 2.79 -3.89 -10.24
N VAL A 83 1.68 -3.18 -10.43
CA VAL A 83 0.69 -2.88 -9.39
C VAL A 83 -0.64 -3.61 -9.66
N ASN A 84 -1.39 -3.94 -8.61
CA ASN A 84 -2.74 -4.50 -8.76
C ASN A 84 -3.78 -3.39 -9.05
N GLY A 85 -3.59 -2.71 -10.15
CA GLY A 85 -4.44 -1.64 -10.65
C GLY A 85 -4.19 -1.37 -12.11
N GLY A 86 -5.23 -0.97 -12.85
CA GLY A 86 -5.14 -0.69 -14.27
C GLY A 86 -5.28 -1.92 -15.16
N VAL A 87 -4.41 -2.06 -16.16
CA VAL A 87 -4.47 -3.15 -17.15
C VAL A 87 -3.12 -3.84 -17.27
N LYS A 88 -3.13 -5.06 -17.81
CA LYS A 88 -1.89 -5.80 -18.11
C LYS A 88 -1.00 -5.01 -19.06
N THR A 89 0.30 -4.98 -18.78
CA THR A 89 1.28 -4.30 -19.62
C THR A 89 1.59 -5.07 -20.92
N GLY A 90 1.24 -6.36 -20.98
CA GLY A 90 1.51 -7.23 -22.12
C GLY A 90 2.82 -8.02 -22.02
N SER A 91 3.44 -8.04 -20.85
CA SER A 91 4.73 -8.73 -20.63
C SER A 91 4.59 -10.25 -20.42
N GLY A 92 3.49 -10.88 -20.85
CA GLY A 92 3.21 -12.32 -20.74
C GLY A 92 3.01 -12.78 -19.28
N ASN A 93 2.16 -13.78 -19.06
CA ASN A 93 1.87 -14.40 -17.75
C ASN A 93 1.66 -13.41 -16.58
N GLU A 94 1.15 -12.21 -16.88
CA GLU A 94 0.83 -11.24 -15.84
C GLU A 94 -0.43 -11.67 -15.08
N PRO A 95 -0.47 -11.48 -13.74
CA PRO A 95 -1.69 -11.67 -12.98
C PRO A 95 -2.79 -10.69 -13.43
N GLU A 96 -4.04 -11.04 -13.14
CA GLU A 96 -5.17 -10.13 -13.38
C GLU A 96 -5.05 -8.88 -12.51
N ARG A 97 -5.59 -7.77 -13.00
CA ARG A 97 -5.59 -6.47 -12.32
C ARG A 97 -6.97 -6.15 -11.76
N ALA A 98 -6.99 -5.51 -10.60
CA ALA A 98 -8.21 -4.87 -10.12
C ALA A 98 -8.53 -3.64 -10.98
N LEU A 99 -9.77 -3.56 -11.48
CA LEU A 99 -10.25 -2.46 -12.32
C LEU A 99 -11.15 -1.48 -11.56
N ILE A 100 -11.44 -1.77 -10.29
CA ILE A 100 -12.34 -0.98 -9.45
C ILE A 100 -11.48 -0.23 -8.43
N SER A 101 -11.56 1.08 -8.42
CA SER A 101 -10.73 1.96 -7.59
C SER A 101 -10.77 1.63 -6.09
N SER A 102 -11.88 1.10 -5.58
CA SER A 102 -12.02 0.73 -4.16
C SER A 102 -11.19 -0.48 -3.73
N ILE A 103 -10.79 -1.34 -4.69
CA ILE A 103 -10.02 -2.58 -4.43
C ILE A 103 -8.72 -2.64 -5.24
N SER A 104 -8.33 -1.54 -5.89
CA SER A 104 -7.08 -1.45 -6.63
C SER A 104 -5.97 -0.92 -5.74
N SER A 105 -4.75 -1.38 -5.99
CA SER A 105 -3.55 -0.71 -5.51
C SER A 105 -3.14 0.41 -6.47
N TYR A 106 -2.44 1.39 -5.95
CA TYR A 106 -1.88 2.53 -6.69
C TYR A 106 -0.40 2.65 -6.35
N ILE A 107 0.44 2.98 -7.33
CA ILE A 107 1.88 3.03 -7.15
C ILE A 107 2.47 4.25 -7.84
N ASP A 108 3.51 4.82 -7.26
CA ASP A 108 4.35 5.82 -7.92
C ASP A 108 5.80 5.64 -7.48
N ILE A 109 6.73 6.29 -8.19
CA ILE A 109 8.14 6.34 -7.85
C ILE A 109 8.58 7.79 -7.72
N LEU A 110 9.05 8.14 -6.53
CA LEU A 110 9.49 9.49 -6.18
C LEU A 110 10.99 9.64 -6.36
N ASN A 111 11.44 10.78 -6.89
CA ASN A 111 12.85 11.16 -6.94
C ASN A 111 13.30 11.71 -5.57
N MET A 112 13.22 10.87 -4.55
CA MET A 112 13.54 11.21 -3.16
C MET A 112 14.16 10.00 -2.47
N ASN A 113 15.09 10.24 -1.53
CA ASN A 113 15.59 9.17 -0.67
C ASN A 113 14.47 8.63 0.23
N PHE A 114 14.56 7.38 0.60
CA PHE A 114 13.56 6.70 1.43
C PHE A 114 13.24 7.45 2.74
N ASN A 115 14.26 7.97 3.42
CA ASN A 115 14.08 8.66 4.71
C ASN A 115 13.44 10.04 4.56
N ASP A 116 13.49 10.64 3.36
CA ASP A 116 12.93 11.96 3.10
C ASP A 116 11.42 11.90 2.75
N VAL A 117 10.90 10.69 2.50
CA VAL A 117 9.48 10.46 2.20
C VAL A 117 8.72 10.21 3.50
N THR A 118 8.13 11.23 4.08
CA THR A 118 7.37 11.16 5.34
C THR A 118 5.86 11.03 5.15
N ILE A 119 5.39 11.33 3.94
CA ILE A 119 3.98 11.25 3.56
C ILE A 119 3.87 10.79 2.10
N SER A 120 2.90 9.91 1.81
CA SER A 120 2.57 9.56 0.43
C SER A 120 1.85 10.71 -0.26
N PRO A 121 2.15 11.01 -1.53
CA PRO A 121 1.30 11.88 -2.34
C PRO A 121 -0.09 11.27 -2.51
N ASP A 122 -1.03 12.04 -3.04
CA ASP A 122 -2.32 11.51 -3.44
C ASP A 122 -2.13 10.55 -4.63
N LEU A 123 -2.28 9.25 -4.35
CA LEU A 123 -2.11 8.19 -5.34
C LEU A 123 -3.43 7.78 -6.01
N VAL A 124 -4.61 8.18 -5.49
CA VAL A 124 -5.92 7.68 -5.95
C VAL A 124 -6.31 8.31 -7.28
N ASN A 125 -5.60 7.90 -8.33
CA ASN A 125 -5.77 8.40 -9.68
C ASN A 125 -5.24 7.35 -10.66
N GLU A 126 -5.90 7.16 -11.80
CA GLU A 126 -5.54 6.17 -12.82
C GLU A 126 -4.16 6.41 -13.47
N GLU A 127 -3.57 7.59 -13.29
CA GLU A 127 -2.17 7.85 -13.68
C GLU A 127 -1.16 7.01 -12.86
N ASN A 128 -1.58 6.50 -11.70
CA ASN A 128 -0.79 5.67 -10.80
C ASN A 128 -1.11 4.17 -10.95
N TRP A 129 -1.62 3.76 -12.11
CA TRP A 129 -1.86 2.39 -12.54
C TRP A 129 -0.97 1.98 -13.69
N ASP A 130 -0.80 0.66 -13.85
CA ASP A 130 -0.20 0.10 -15.07
C ASP A 130 -1.09 0.35 -16.28
N LYS A 131 -0.46 0.63 -17.42
CA LYS A 131 -1.12 0.84 -18.72
C LYS A 131 -0.62 -0.20 -19.73
N ALA A 132 -1.42 -0.47 -20.76
CA ALA A 132 -1.01 -1.37 -21.83
C ALA A 132 0.34 -0.92 -22.43
N GLY A 133 1.31 -1.83 -22.44
CA GLY A 133 2.67 -1.57 -22.90
C GLY A 133 3.56 -0.81 -21.91
N GLN A 134 3.04 -0.36 -20.76
CA GLN A 134 3.78 0.51 -19.87
C GLN A 134 3.43 0.26 -18.38
N PRO A 135 4.32 -0.37 -17.60
CA PRO A 135 4.18 -0.40 -16.15
C PRO A 135 4.33 1.02 -15.57
N LYS A 136 3.63 1.32 -14.50
CA LYS A 136 3.72 2.64 -13.84
C LYS A 136 5.13 2.90 -13.30
N ILE A 137 5.79 1.89 -12.75
CA ILE A 137 7.21 1.95 -12.42
C ILE A 137 8.00 1.64 -13.70
N PRO A 138 8.69 2.61 -14.34
CA PRO A 138 9.40 2.36 -15.57
C PRO A 138 10.41 1.23 -15.45
N ASN A 139 10.33 0.22 -16.32
CA ASN A 139 11.31 -0.85 -16.39
C ASN A 139 12.46 -0.48 -17.32
N ILE A 140 13.07 0.67 -17.05
CA ILE A 140 14.14 1.28 -17.86
C ILE A 140 15.23 1.77 -16.91
N SER A 141 16.50 1.43 -17.23
CA SER A 141 17.68 1.89 -16.49
C SER A 141 17.67 3.42 -16.30
N GLY A 142 17.92 3.88 -15.09
CA GLY A 142 17.95 5.30 -14.71
C GLY A 142 16.59 5.98 -14.58
N GLN A 143 15.50 5.37 -15.11
CA GLN A 143 14.16 5.96 -15.04
C GLN A 143 13.27 5.31 -13.98
N GLY A 144 13.46 4.01 -13.73
CA GLY A 144 12.77 3.24 -12.72
C GLY A 144 13.53 3.22 -11.39
N TRP A 145 13.50 2.06 -10.75
CA TRP A 145 14.11 1.84 -9.44
C TRP A 145 15.59 1.46 -9.51
N PHE A 146 16.17 1.22 -10.70
CA PHE A 146 17.51 0.68 -10.90
C PHE A 146 18.29 1.40 -11.99
N GLU A 147 19.61 1.23 -11.94
CA GLU A 147 20.58 1.45 -13.03
C GLU A 147 21.11 0.10 -13.48
N ASP A 148 21.25 -0.07 -14.80
CA ASP A 148 21.91 -1.20 -15.46
C ASP A 148 23.11 -0.69 -16.25
N ASP A 149 24.32 -1.04 -15.81
CA ASP A 149 25.57 -0.66 -16.48
C ASP A 149 26.05 -1.70 -17.51
N GLY A 150 25.21 -2.71 -17.79
CA GLY A 150 25.50 -3.85 -18.67
C GLY A 150 26.19 -5.00 -17.95
N THR A 151 26.52 -4.85 -16.68
CA THR A 151 27.11 -5.92 -15.83
C THR A 151 26.27 -6.12 -14.58
N TYR A 152 25.84 -5.04 -13.95
CA TYR A 152 25.10 -5.07 -12.69
C TYR A 152 23.80 -4.26 -12.76
N ILE A 153 22.81 -4.74 -12.05
CA ILE A 153 21.59 -4.03 -11.73
C ILE A 153 21.74 -3.42 -10.34
N THR A 154 21.85 -2.09 -10.26
CA THR A 154 22.07 -1.38 -9.01
C THR A 154 20.85 -0.56 -8.64
N PRO A 155 20.22 -0.77 -7.45
CA PRO A 155 19.12 0.07 -7.01
C PRO A 155 19.51 1.54 -6.83
N LEU A 156 18.67 2.45 -7.32
CA LEU A 156 18.85 3.88 -7.19
C LEU A 156 18.41 4.35 -5.80
N LYS A 157 19.35 4.90 -5.02
CA LYS A 157 19.12 5.30 -3.62
C LYS A 157 18.25 6.54 -3.48
N ASP A 158 18.19 7.37 -4.50
CA ASP A 158 17.36 8.56 -4.62
C ASP A 158 15.96 8.28 -5.19
N LYS A 159 15.59 7.01 -5.27
CA LYS A 159 14.27 6.55 -5.71
C LYS A 159 13.55 5.85 -4.58
N THR A 160 12.33 6.29 -4.30
CA THR A 160 11.43 5.63 -3.35
C THR A 160 10.12 5.31 -4.02
N ILE A 161 9.72 4.06 -3.97
CA ILE A 161 8.41 3.62 -4.43
C ILE A 161 7.41 3.90 -3.31
N VAL A 162 6.26 4.48 -3.65
CA VAL A 162 5.12 4.67 -2.76
C VAL A 162 3.93 3.89 -3.28
N LEU A 163 3.22 3.23 -2.39
CA LEU A 163 2.14 2.31 -2.70
C LEU A 163 0.94 2.58 -1.79
N ARG A 164 -0.26 2.68 -2.37
CA ARG A 164 -1.51 2.49 -1.64
C ARG A 164 -2.01 1.08 -1.96
N THR A 165 -2.21 0.27 -0.93
CA THR A 165 -2.63 -1.13 -1.05
C THR A 165 -4.09 -1.27 -1.46
N THR A 166 -4.50 -2.47 -1.87
CA THR A 166 -5.90 -2.81 -2.15
C THR A 166 -6.82 -2.61 -0.93
N ASP A 167 -6.25 -2.69 0.29
CA ASP A 167 -6.97 -2.49 1.56
C ASP A 167 -6.86 -1.06 2.10
N ASN A 168 -6.41 -0.10 1.25
CA ASN A 168 -6.29 1.32 1.60
C ASN A 168 -5.28 1.63 2.71
N TYR A 169 -4.16 0.91 2.75
CA TYR A 169 -3.00 1.22 3.58
C TYR A 169 -1.90 1.83 2.72
N TYR A 170 -0.96 2.53 3.35
CA TYR A 170 0.14 3.18 2.63
C TYR A 170 1.48 2.59 3.01
N VAL A 171 2.36 2.47 2.01
CA VAL A 171 3.69 1.89 2.12
C VAL A 171 4.68 2.73 1.33
N LYS A 172 5.89 2.92 1.87
CA LYS A 172 7.06 3.31 1.09
C LYS A 172 8.04 2.15 1.02
N ILE A 173 8.72 1.99 -0.14
CA ILE A 173 9.65 0.91 -0.41
C ILE A 173 10.94 1.52 -0.98
N GLY A 174 12.07 1.21 -0.37
CA GLY A 174 13.41 1.55 -0.85
C GLY A 174 14.16 0.29 -1.25
N MET A 175 14.48 0.14 -2.54
CA MET A 175 15.24 -1.00 -3.02
C MET A 175 16.66 -0.98 -2.47
N TYR A 176 17.15 -2.14 -2.05
CA TYR A 176 18.47 -2.30 -1.44
C TYR A 176 19.42 -3.14 -2.30
N SER A 177 18.96 -4.30 -2.80
CA SER A 177 19.72 -5.19 -3.67
C SER A 177 18.81 -5.93 -4.64
N TYR A 178 19.37 -6.32 -5.79
CA TYR A 178 18.75 -7.20 -6.78
C TYR A 178 19.33 -8.63 -6.74
N TYR A 179 20.31 -8.85 -5.87
CA TYR A 179 21.07 -10.09 -5.79
C TYR A 179 20.83 -10.82 -4.48
N LYS A 180 21.04 -12.15 -4.52
CA LYS A 180 20.86 -13.01 -3.36
C LYS A 180 21.70 -12.55 -2.18
N ASP A 181 21.18 -12.78 -0.98
CA ASP A 181 21.78 -12.41 0.30
C ASP A 181 22.08 -10.91 0.46
N ALA A 182 21.34 -10.10 -0.30
CA ALA A 182 21.46 -8.65 -0.30
C ALA A 182 22.87 -8.15 -0.66
N LEU A 183 23.62 -8.93 -1.41
CA LEU A 183 24.96 -8.55 -1.86
C LEU A 183 24.85 -7.43 -2.92
N PRO A 184 25.62 -6.36 -2.80
CA PRO A 184 25.77 -5.41 -3.88
C PRO A 184 26.73 -5.98 -4.95
N GLU A 185 26.54 -5.54 -6.19
CA GLU A 185 27.51 -5.71 -7.28
C GLU A 185 28.07 -7.15 -7.45
N THR A 186 27.18 -8.11 -7.56
CA THR A 186 27.55 -9.49 -7.92
C THR A 186 26.79 -9.89 -9.19
N THR A 187 27.42 -10.72 -10.04
CA THR A 187 26.74 -11.34 -11.19
C THR A 187 26.06 -12.66 -10.83
N ASP A 188 26.27 -13.13 -9.60
CA ASP A 188 25.74 -14.40 -9.13
C ASP A 188 24.31 -14.22 -8.60
N ASP A 189 23.43 -15.15 -8.94
CA ASP A 189 22.05 -15.20 -8.43
C ASP A 189 21.28 -13.85 -8.50
N PRO A 190 21.03 -13.29 -9.71
CA PRO A 190 20.18 -12.11 -9.87
C PRO A 190 18.71 -12.41 -9.61
N ALA A 191 17.86 -11.35 -9.58
CA ALA A 191 16.44 -11.41 -9.34
C ALA A 191 16.06 -11.89 -7.92
N TYR A 192 16.90 -11.63 -6.96
CA TYR A 192 16.64 -11.76 -5.52
C TYR A 192 16.51 -10.38 -4.91
N TYR A 193 15.30 -9.85 -4.92
CA TYR A 193 15.06 -8.52 -4.38
C TYR A 193 15.25 -8.48 -2.87
N SER A 194 15.99 -7.48 -2.40
CA SER A 194 16.00 -7.06 -1.01
C SER A 194 15.62 -5.59 -0.92
N PHE A 195 14.71 -5.24 -0.03
CA PHE A 195 14.21 -3.88 0.12
C PHE A 195 13.78 -3.60 1.55
N LYS A 196 13.92 -2.34 1.95
CA LYS A 196 13.31 -1.83 3.17
C LYS A 196 11.93 -1.27 2.85
N TYR A 197 11.02 -1.33 3.82
CA TYR A 197 9.71 -0.70 3.71
C TYR A 197 9.29 -0.06 5.03
N SER A 198 8.44 0.95 4.92
CA SER A 198 7.71 1.52 6.03
C SER A 198 6.22 1.42 5.69
N PHE A 199 5.47 0.74 6.54
CA PHE A 199 4.07 0.38 6.33
C PHE A 199 3.20 1.01 7.41
N ASN A 200 2.26 1.85 6.99
CA ASN A 200 1.26 2.43 7.88
C ASN A 200 0.02 1.52 7.94
N PRO A 201 -0.23 0.81 9.04
CA PRO A 201 -1.36 -0.10 9.20
C PRO A 201 -2.67 0.61 9.61
N ASN A 202 -2.71 1.95 9.50
CA ASN A 202 -3.92 2.74 9.79
C ASN A 202 -4.65 3.04 8.48
N TYR A 203 -5.89 2.57 8.37
CA TYR A 203 -6.71 2.69 7.18
C TYR A 203 -6.83 4.14 6.68
N GLY A 204 -6.48 4.37 5.42
CA GLY A 204 -6.59 5.67 4.75
C GLY A 204 -5.60 6.75 5.20
N ILE A 205 -4.65 6.42 6.07
CA ILE A 205 -3.66 7.39 6.59
C ILE A 205 -2.38 7.32 5.76
N SER A 206 -2.06 8.42 5.07
CA SER A 206 -0.95 8.52 4.13
C SER A 206 0.42 8.86 4.74
N THR A 207 0.51 9.10 6.06
CA THR A 207 1.82 9.29 6.73
C THR A 207 2.64 8.01 6.68
N LEU A 208 3.95 8.13 6.45
CA LEU A 208 4.89 7.01 6.23
C LEU A 208 6.08 7.07 7.21
N ASP A 209 6.00 7.95 8.19
CA ASP A 209 6.97 8.14 9.25
C ASP A 209 6.25 8.53 10.56
N ASP A 210 6.80 8.14 11.75
CA ASP A 210 6.22 8.41 13.08
C ASP A 210 6.62 9.79 13.63
#